data_3cf1133519ba02ef4684bcb0ef7efac7
#
_entry.id   3cf1133519ba02ef4684bcb0ef7efac7
#
_cell.length_a   1.000
_cell.length_b   1.000
_cell.length_c   1.000
_cell.angle_alpha   90.00
_cell.angle_beta   90.00
_cell.angle_gamma   90.00
#
_symmetry.space_group_name_H-M   'P 1'
#
loop_
_entity.id
_entity.type
_entity.pdbx_description
1 polymer ?
#
loop_
_entity_poly.entity_id
_entity_poly.type
_entity_poly.pdbx_seq_one_letter_code
_entity_poly.pdbx_strand_id
1 'polypeptide(L)'
;AFMKIMMSAGEASGDMHAAAVAAEIKREYPDADIFGMGGDNMRNAGVRIIYDIGNLGIIGVVEVIRHLSLFFKLRTFLRHAMMEEKPDVVVCVDYPGFNMKIAHVAKELGIPVVYYIAPTIWAWHKGRAKNIVRDVEHVASIFPFEAEAYREAGARVTFVGHPLADTVKASMSYEEAMMFFGGDRVKKRILLMPGSRKNEVEKLLPAMLKAADILTEKCECQFFLSRAGTISSEFIQGFLKNASPRLDIIVTAGRIYDLMRICTACIASSGTATLETALMGLPTVLVYRLSAITWFLAKHLVRVEYAGLPNILLHKEVTPELLQDKVTAGNIAEVVLPWLTDEVKRQENIRELKSVRAVLGEGGAVRRTAELILRTAEGK
;
A
#
# COMPACT_ATOMS: atom_id res chain seq x y z
N ALA A 1 -21.33 -7.19 -29.84
CA ALA A 1 -21.31 -6.03 -28.93
C ALA A 1 -19.95 -5.98 -28.27
N PHE A 2 -19.35 -4.82 -28.14
CA PHE A 2 -18.09 -4.66 -27.44
C PHE A 2 -18.33 -4.85 -25.93
N MET A 3 -17.38 -5.48 -25.25
CA MET A 3 -17.43 -5.63 -23.80
C MET A 3 -17.33 -4.27 -23.11
N LYS A 4 -18.23 -3.98 -22.20
CA LYS A 4 -18.24 -2.72 -21.43
C LYS A 4 -17.93 -3.00 -19.96
N ILE A 5 -16.92 -2.32 -19.43
CA ILE A 5 -16.43 -2.49 -18.07
C ILE A 5 -16.44 -1.12 -17.39
N MET A 6 -17.13 -1.02 -16.27
CA MET A 6 -17.08 0.17 -15.44
C MET A 6 -16.13 -0.06 -14.27
N MET A 7 -15.17 0.84 -14.06
CA MET A 7 -14.23 0.81 -12.93
C MET A 7 -14.47 1.98 -12.00
N SER A 8 -14.38 1.75 -10.69
CA SER A 8 -14.52 2.77 -9.66
C SER A 8 -13.33 2.72 -8.69
N ALA A 9 -12.46 3.73 -8.81
CA ALA A 9 -11.34 3.98 -7.92
C ALA A 9 -11.46 5.39 -7.35
N GLY A 10 -11.42 5.53 -6.02
CA GLY A 10 -11.70 6.80 -5.34
C GLY A 10 -10.48 7.58 -4.87
N GLU A 11 -9.28 7.01 -4.99
CA GLU A 11 -8.03 7.64 -4.54
C GLU A 11 -6.84 7.23 -5.42
N ALA A 12 -5.71 7.91 -5.24
CA ALA A 12 -4.54 7.75 -6.11
C ALA A 12 -3.98 6.32 -6.16
N SER A 13 -3.98 5.60 -5.05
CA SER A 13 -3.54 4.20 -4.99
C SER A 13 -4.48 3.29 -5.80
N GLY A 14 -5.77 3.47 -5.65
CA GLY A 14 -6.79 2.74 -6.40
C GLY A 14 -6.73 3.03 -7.91
N ASP A 15 -6.50 4.28 -8.29
CA ASP A 15 -6.29 4.69 -9.67
C ASP A 15 -5.09 3.97 -10.30
N MET A 16 -3.99 3.88 -9.59
CA MET A 16 -2.79 3.16 -10.04
C MET A 16 -3.07 1.65 -10.23
N HIS A 17 -3.73 1.01 -9.28
CA HIS A 17 -4.06 -0.41 -9.35
C HIS A 17 -5.08 -0.72 -10.45
N ALA A 18 -6.11 0.09 -10.56
CA ALA A 18 -7.11 -0.03 -11.61
C ALA A 18 -6.50 0.18 -13.01
N ALA A 19 -5.59 1.14 -13.15
CA ALA A 19 -4.88 1.40 -14.40
C ALA A 19 -4.09 0.19 -14.89
N ALA A 20 -3.36 -0.48 -13.99
CA ALA A 20 -2.60 -1.68 -14.33
C ALA A 20 -3.51 -2.80 -14.85
N VAL A 21 -4.65 -3.02 -14.20
CA VAL A 21 -5.64 -4.02 -14.61
C VAL A 21 -6.30 -3.62 -15.95
N ALA A 22 -6.64 -2.35 -16.12
CA ALA A 22 -7.22 -1.85 -17.37
C ALA A 22 -6.26 -2.03 -18.56
N ALA A 23 -4.98 -1.75 -18.36
CA ALA A 23 -3.95 -1.96 -19.39
C ALA A 23 -3.85 -3.43 -19.79
N GLU A 24 -3.92 -4.35 -18.83
CA GLU A 24 -3.91 -5.79 -19.10
C GLU A 24 -5.15 -6.24 -19.87
N ILE A 25 -6.35 -5.75 -19.49
CA ILE A 25 -7.58 -6.01 -20.23
C ILE A 25 -7.49 -5.50 -21.67
N LYS A 26 -7.03 -4.27 -21.86
CA LYS A 26 -6.87 -3.66 -23.19
C LYS A 26 -5.85 -4.40 -24.07
N ARG A 27 -4.84 -5.00 -23.47
CA ARG A 27 -3.87 -5.83 -24.19
C ARG A 27 -4.53 -7.08 -24.77
N GLU A 28 -5.44 -7.71 -24.02
CA GLU A 28 -6.15 -8.92 -24.41
C GLU A 28 -7.38 -8.60 -25.29
N TYR A 29 -8.10 -7.54 -24.93
CA TYR A 29 -9.32 -7.06 -25.62
C TYR A 29 -9.19 -5.57 -25.95
N PRO A 30 -8.49 -5.21 -27.04
CA PRO A 30 -8.24 -3.80 -27.41
C PRO A 30 -9.52 -2.97 -27.59
N ASP A 31 -10.60 -3.62 -28.01
CA ASP A 31 -11.91 -2.98 -28.29
C ASP A 31 -12.82 -2.89 -27.05
N ALA A 32 -12.40 -3.39 -25.88
CA ALA A 32 -13.18 -3.25 -24.67
C ALA A 32 -13.38 -1.77 -24.31
N ASP A 33 -14.62 -1.37 -24.06
CA ASP A 33 -14.91 -0.02 -23.57
C ASP A 33 -14.82 -0.03 -22.02
N ILE A 34 -13.72 0.51 -21.51
CA ILE A 34 -13.50 0.66 -20.07
C ILE A 34 -13.74 2.12 -19.71
N PHE A 35 -14.63 2.36 -18.79
CA PHE A 35 -14.98 3.70 -18.33
C PHE A 35 -15.20 3.74 -16.82
N GLY A 36 -15.21 4.92 -16.22
CA GLY A 36 -15.55 5.03 -14.82
C GLY A 36 -14.92 6.21 -14.09
N MET A 37 -14.88 6.07 -12.77
CA MET A 37 -14.27 7.02 -11.86
C MET A 37 -12.81 6.67 -11.61
N GLY A 38 -11.94 7.62 -11.80
CA GLY A 38 -10.50 7.45 -11.59
C GLY A 38 -9.71 8.71 -11.88
N GLY A 39 -8.42 8.56 -12.04
CA GLY A 39 -7.48 9.65 -12.29
C GLY A 39 -6.65 9.46 -13.55
N ASP A 40 -5.49 10.13 -13.55
CA ASP A 40 -4.62 10.18 -14.74
C ASP A 40 -4.00 8.83 -15.10
N ASN A 41 -3.70 7.98 -14.12
CA ASN A 41 -3.17 6.65 -14.44
C ASN A 41 -4.18 5.81 -15.22
N MET A 42 -5.44 5.79 -14.80
CA MET A 42 -6.50 5.10 -15.53
C MET A 42 -6.71 5.71 -16.91
N ARG A 43 -6.71 7.05 -17.02
CA ARG A 43 -6.84 7.76 -18.29
C ARG A 43 -5.72 7.34 -19.26
N ASN A 44 -4.48 7.32 -18.80
CA ASN A 44 -3.31 6.92 -19.58
C ASN A 44 -3.35 5.43 -19.97
N ALA A 45 -4.04 4.60 -19.21
CA ALA A 45 -4.27 3.20 -19.53
C ALA A 45 -5.43 2.96 -20.53
N GLY A 46 -6.06 4.01 -21.03
CA GLY A 46 -7.14 3.92 -22.01
C GLY A 46 -8.54 3.85 -21.41
N VAL A 47 -8.70 4.19 -20.14
CA VAL A 47 -10.00 4.28 -19.49
C VAL A 47 -10.64 5.63 -19.78
N ARG A 48 -11.90 5.61 -20.19
CA ARG A 48 -12.72 6.82 -20.39
C ARG A 48 -13.18 7.32 -19.03
N ILE A 49 -12.53 8.36 -18.49
CA ILE A 49 -12.85 8.92 -17.18
C ILE A 49 -14.13 9.75 -17.28
N ILE A 50 -15.18 9.33 -16.58
CA ILE A 50 -16.46 10.06 -16.49
C ILE A 50 -16.55 10.92 -15.23
N TYR A 51 -15.75 10.63 -14.22
CA TYR A 51 -15.56 11.46 -13.04
C TYR A 51 -14.10 11.42 -12.60
N ASP A 52 -13.46 12.58 -12.54
CA ASP A 52 -12.04 12.71 -12.14
C ASP A 52 -11.91 12.85 -10.63
N ILE A 53 -11.13 11.96 -10.00
CA ILE A 53 -10.91 11.95 -8.55
C ILE A 53 -10.05 13.12 -8.04
N GLY A 54 -9.35 13.84 -8.93
CA GLY A 54 -8.65 15.08 -8.58
C GLY A 54 -9.58 16.13 -7.94
N ASN A 55 -10.87 16.04 -8.22
CA ASN A 55 -11.90 16.91 -7.63
C ASN A 55 -12.35 16.49 -6.22
N LEU A 56 -11.98 15.30 -5.74
CA LEU A 56 -12.38 14.80 -4.41
C LEU A 56 -11.57 15.42 -3.27
N GLY A 57 -10.43 16.04 -3.55
CA GLY A 57 -9.58 16.74 -2.57
C GLY A 57 -8.97 15.83 -1.49
N ILE A 58 -8.10 16.42 -0.66
CA ILE A 58 -7.55 15.75 0.54
C ILE A 58 -8.58 15.91 1.66
N ILE A 59 -9.28 14.84 2.00
CA ILE A 59 -10.38 14.88 2.95
C ILE A 59 -9.85 14.72 4.39
N GLY A 60 -9.88 15.80 5.17
CA GLY A 60 -9.81 15.76 6.63
C GLY A 60 -11.18 15.40 7.23
N VAL A 61 -11.21 14.94 8.50
CA VAL A 61 -12.44 14.49 9.17
C VAL A 61 -13.56 15.56 9.18
N VAL A 62 -13.20 16.84 9.23
CA VAL A 62 -14.16 17.97 9.18
C VAL A 62 -14.75 18.15 7.78
N GLU A 63 -13.98 17.83 6.75
CA GLU A 63 -14.39 17.93 5.34
C GLU A 63 -15.29 16.75 4.92
N VAL A 64 -15.17 15.59 5.57
CA VAL A 64 -16.07 14.44 5.34
C VAL A 64 -17.54 14.82 5.57
N ILE A 65 -17.82 15.62 6.62
CA ILE A 65 -19.20 16.07 6.93
C ILE A 65 -19.72 17.05 5.86
N ARG A 66 -18.85 17.91 5.33
CA ARG A 66 -19.20 18.84 4.24
C ARG A 66 -19.37 18.15 2.89
N HIS A 67 -18.73 16.99 2.69
CA HIS A 67 -18.74 16.26 1.43
C HIS A 67 -19.75 15.09 1.37
N LEU A 68 -20.55 14.85 2.41
CA LEU A 68 -21.63 13.84 2.34
C LEU A 68 -22.57 14.09 1.18
N SER A 69 -22.92 15.35 0.91
CA SER A 69 -23.76 15.71 -0.23
C SER A 69 -23.07 15.42 -1.58
N LEU A 70 -21.76 15.60 -1.67
CA LEU A 70 -20.99 15.27 -2.86
C LEU A 70 -20.98 13.76 -3.13
N PHE A 71 -20.79 12.94 -2.10
CA PHE A 71 -20.85 11.49 -2.22
C PHE A 71 -22.21 10.98 -2.67
N PHE A 72 -23.30 11.57 -2.16
CA PHE A 72 -24.66 11.25 -2.63
C PHE A 72 -24.87 11.61 -4.11
N LYS A 73 -24.42 12.80 -4.53
CA LYS A 73 -24.48 13.24 -5.92
C LYS A 73 -23.65 12.34 -6.82
N LEU A 74 -22.46 11.97 -6.38
CA LEU A 74 -21.56 11.09 -7.12
C LEU A 74 -22.15 9.68 -7.26
N ARG A 75 -22.73 9.13 -6.21
CA ARG A 75 -23.46 7.85 -6.27
C ARG A 75 -24.59 7.91 -7.28
N THR A 76 -25.39 8.97 -7.28
CA THR A 76 -26.48 9.17 -8.24
C THR A 76 -25.95 9.28 -9.67
N PHE A 77 -24.88 10.04 -9.87
CA PHE A 77 -24.22 10.19 -11.16
C PHE A 77 -23.73 8.86 -11.72
N LEU A 78 -23.04 8.07 -10.91
CA LEU A 78 -22.55 6.75 -11.32
C LEU A 78 -23.69 5.74 -11.54
N ARG A 79 -24.80 5.83 -10.76
CA ARG A 79 -26.00 5.04 -11.01
C ARG A 79 -26.59 5.33 -12.39
N HIS A 80 -26.71 6.61 -12.76
CA HIS A 80 -27.16 7.00 -14.10
C HIS A 80 -26.26 6.47 -15.20
N ALA A 81 -24.94 6.57 -15.00
CA ALA A 81 -23.96 6.02 -15.95
C ALA A 81 -24.15 4.51 -16.14
N MET A 82 -24.38 3.76 -15.06
CA MET A 82 -24.67 2.31 -15.15
C MET A 82 -25.96 2.01 -15.92
N MET A 83 -27.00 2.83 -15.73
CA MET A 83 -28.29 2.66 -16.40
C MET A 83 -28.19 2.97 -17.90
N GLU A 84 -27.44 3.98 -18.28
CA GLU A 84 -27.25 4.41 -19.67
C GLU A 84 -26.28 3.51 -20.44
N GLU A 85 -25.10 3.27 -19.87
CA GLU A 85 -24.03 2.53 -20.52
C GLU A 85 -24.22 1.01 -20.45
N LYS A 86 -24.92 0.51 -19.45
CA LYS A 86 -25.21 -0.91 -19.22
C LYS A 86 -23.94 -1.78 -19.27
N PRO A 87 -22.96 -1.54 -18.36
CA PRO A 87 -21.74 -2.32 -18.36
C PRO A 87 -22.01 -3.80 -18.06
N ASP A 88 -21.19 -4.67 -18.62
CA ASP A 88 -21.24 -6.12 -18.39
C ASP A 88 -20.74 -6.50 -17.00
N VAL A 89 -19.88 -5.65 -16.40
CA VAL A 89 -19.34 -5.82 -15.06
C VAL A 89 -18.96 -4.45 -14.48
N VAL A 90 -19.12 -4.31 -13.17
CA VAL A 90 -18.60 -3.18 -12.38
C VAL A 90 -17.45 -3.68 -11.54
N VAL A 91 -16.29 -2.99 -11.63
CA VAL A 91 -15.08 -3.29 -10.86
C VAL A 91 -14.89 -2.19 -9.81
N CYS A 92 -15.00 -2.56 -8.55
CA CYS A 92 -14.66 -1.70 -7.43
C CYS A 92 -13.20 -1.96 -7.03
N VAL A 93 -12.41 -0.91 -6.90
CA VAL A 93 -11.00 -1.00 -6.52
C VAL A 93 -10.79 -0.21 -5.24
N ASP A 94 -10.48 -0.91 -4.13
CA ASP A 94 -10.24 -0.29 -2.83
C ASP A 94 -11.37 0.67 -2.39
N TYR A 95 -11.08 1.69 -1.61
CA TYR A 95 -11.99 2.78 -1.22
C TYR A 95 -13.35 2.31 -0.69
N PRO A 96 -13.37 1.50 0.38
CA PRO A 96 -14.56 0.76 0.80
C PRO A 96 -15.71 1.64 1.27
N GLY A 97 -15.45 2.80 1.85
CA GLY A 97 -16.48 3.71 2.33
C GLY A 97 -17.48 4.15 1.26
N PHE A 98 -17.01 4.30 0.03
CA PHE A 98 -17.83 4.67 -1.13
C PHE A 98 -18.13 3.46 -2.03
N ASN A 99 -17.12 2.66 -2.36
CA ASN A 99 -17.24 1.57 -3.32
C ASN A 99 -18.18 0.44 -2.87
N MET A 100 -18.37 0.23 -1.59
CA MET A 100 -19.40 -0.71 -1.11
C MET A 100 -20.82 -0.24 -1.48
N LYS A 101 -21.05 1.07 -1.50
CA LYS A 101 -22.33 1.65 -1.96
C LYS A 101 -22.49 1.53 -3.47
N ILE A 102 -21.42 1.66 -4.22
CA ILE A 102 -21.43 1.46 -5.69
C ILE A 102 -21.69 -0.01 -6.03
N ALA A 103 -21.08 -0.94 -5.30
CA ALA A 103 -21.35 -2.36 -5.45
C ALA A 103 -22.84 -2.68 -5.20
N HIS A 104 -23.44 -2.08 -4.19
CA HIS A 104 -24.88 -2.22 -3.90
C HIS A 104 -25.75 -1.69 -5.04
N VAL A 105 -25.46 -0.51 -5.56
CA VAL A 105 -26.16 0.07 -6.72
C VAL A 105 -26.09 -0.84 -7.94
N ALA A 106 -24.90 -1.36 -8.25
CA ALA A 106 -24.71 -2.30 -9.36
C ALA A 106 -25.54 -3.58 -9.16
N LYS A 107 -25.55 -4.12 -7.94
CA LYS A 107 -26.38 -5.30 -7.60
C LYS A 107 -27.87 -5.04 -7.82
N GLU A 108 -28.39 -3.89 -7.38
CA GLU A 108 -29.79 -3.50 -7.62
C GLU A 108 -30.14 -3.42 -9.11
N LEU A 109 -29.16 -3.02 -9.94
CA LEU A 109 -29.34 -2.94 -11.39
C LEU A 109 -29.06 -4.26 -12.13
N GLY A 110 -28.77 -5.32 -11.39
CA GLY A 110 -28.50 -6.65 -11.96
C GLY A 110 -27.14 -6.75 -12.66
N ILE A 111 -26.19 -5.86 -12.35
CA ILE A 111 -24.84 -5.86 -12.93
C ILE A 111 -23.89 -6.58 -11.96
N PRO A 112 -23.13 -7.61 -12.40
CA PRO A 112 -22.20 -8.30 -11.54
C PRO A 112 -21.04 -7.39 -11.13
N VAL A 113 -20.56 -7.57 -9.90
CA VAL A 113 -19.48 -6.76 -9.31
C VAL A 113 -18.29 -7.65 -9.00
N VAL A 114 -17.12 -7.22 -9.46
CA VAL A 114 -15.82 -7.73 -8.99
C VAL A 114 -15.21 -6.69 -8.06
N TYR A 115 -14.85 -7.09 -6.85
CA TYR A 115 -14.18 -6.21 -5.90
C TYR A 115 -12.71 -6.60 -5.80
N TYR A 116 -11.83 -5.71 -6.25
CA TYR A 116 -10.39 -5.82 -6.20
C TYR A 116 -9.83 -4.95 -5.07
N ILE A 117 -8.94 -5.48 -4.27
CA ILE A 117 -8.45 -4.84 -3.04
C ILE A 117 -9.64 -4.51 -2.13
N ALA A 118 -10.37 -5.55 -1.79
CA ALA A 118 -11.62 -5.47 -1.03
C ALA A 118 -11.38 -5.03 0.42
N PRO A 119 -12.43 -4.58 1.12
CA PRO A 119 -12.31 -4.14 2.51
C PRO A 119 -11.71 -5.22 3.41
N THR A 120 -10.91 -4.78 4.37
CA THR A 120 -10.39 -5.65 5.42
C THR A 120 -11.52 -6.10 6.35
N ILE A 121 -11.82 -7.41 6.37
CA ILE A 121 -12.87 -7.97 7.22
C ILE A 121 -12.33 -8.71 8.45
N TRP A 122 -11.08 -9.16 8.42
CA TRP A 122 -10.46 -9.94 9.48
C TRP A 122 -10.13 -9.15 10.75
N ALA A 123 -9.89 -7.82 10.62
CA ALA A 123 -9.46 -6.97 11.72
C ALA A 123 -10.60 -6.17 12.37
N TRP A 124 -11.64 -5.74 11.64
CA TRP A 124 -12.51 -4.67 12.10
C TRP A 124 -14.01 -4.86 11.92
N HIS A 125 -14.49 -5.62 10.93
CA HIS A 125 -15.90 -5.52 10.56
C HIS A 125 -16.52 -6.80 9.99
N LYS A 126 -17.02 -7.67 10.85
CA LYS A 126 -17.88 -8.79 10.44
C LYS A 126 -19.14 -8.34 9.67
N GLY A 127 -19.64 -7.11 9.94
CA GLY A 127 -20.78 -6.55 9.21
C GLY A 127 -20.49 -6.23 7.75
N ARG A 128 -19.27 -5.85 7.40
CA ARG A 128 -18.86 -5.61 6.00
C ARG A 128 -18.89 -6.90 5.18
N ALA A 129 -18.55 -8.02 5.77
CA ALA A 129 -18.59 -9.31 5.09
C ALA A 129 -19.98 -9.65 4.58
N LYS A 130 -21.03 -9.38 5.35
CA LYS A 130 -22.43 -9.61 4.93
C LYS A 130 -22.81 -8.80 3.70
N ASN A 131 -22.39 -7.53 3.65
CA ASN A 131 -22.66 -6.66 2.51
C ASN A 131 -21.89 -7.12 1.26
N ILE A 132 -20.64 -7.55 1.41
CA ILE A 132 -19.86 -8.11 0.31
C ILE A 132 -20.50 -9.39 -0.23
N VAL A 133 -20.90 -10.31 0.62
CA VAL A 133 -21.60 -11.55 0.21
C VAL A 133 -22.88 -11.25 -0.57
N ARG A 134 -23.63 -10.24 -0.14
CA ARG A 134 -24.88 -9.84 -0.80
C ARG A 134 -24.67 -9.19 -2.17
N ASP A 135 -23.70 -8.26 -2.25
CA ASP A 135 -23.60 -7.30 -3.36
C ASP A 135 -22.49 -7.61 -4.37
N VAL A 136 -21.48 -8.38 -3.98
CA VAL A 136 -20.29 -8.65 -4.80
C VAL A 136 -20.39 -10.06 -5.38
N GLU A 137 -20.28 -10.15 -6.71
CA GLU A 137 -20.27 -11.45 -7.41
C GLU A 137 -18.99 -12.21 -7.16
N HIS A 138 -17.85 -11.53 -7.20
CA HIS A 138 -16.54 -12.15 -6.97
C HIS A 138 -15.56 -11.18 -6.33
N VAL A 139 -14.90 -11.63 -5.27
CA VAL A 139 -13.81 -10.89 -4.60
C VAL A 139 -12.48 -11.35 -5.18
N ALA A 140 -11.68 -10.40 -5.68
CA ALA A 140 -10.29 -10.63 -6.05
C ALA A 140 -9.39 -10.24 -4.86
N SER A 141 -9.04 -11.22 -4.06
CA SER A 141 -8.26 -11.01 -2.83
C SER A 141 -6.77 -10.96 -3.10
N ILE A 142 -6.08 -10.03 -2.45
CA ILE A 142 -4.64 -9.84 -2.58
C ILE A 142 -3.83 -10.49 -1.45
N PHE A 143 -4.50 -11.00 -0.41
CA PHE A 143 -3.87 -11.71 0.70
C PHE A 143 -4.52 -13.08 0.93
N PRO A 144 -3.72 -14.14 1.21
CA PRO A 144 -4.26 -15.47 1.45
C PRO A 144 -5.21 -15.54 2.65
N PHE A 145 -4.88 -14.84 3.75
CA PHE A 145 -5.69 -14.81 4.97
C PHE A 145 -7.01 -14.07 4.77
N GLU A 146 -7.04 -13.05 3.92
CA GLU A 146 -8.29 -12.35 3.53
C GLU A 146 -9.16 -13.25 2.67
N ALA A 147 -8.58 -13.97 1.71
CA ALA A 147 -9.30 -14.92 0.89
C ALA A 147 -10.01 -15.98 1.76
N GLU A 148 -9.31 -16.51 2.76
CA GLU A 148 -9.89 -17.47 3.71
C GLU A 148 -11.04 -16.84 4.51
N ALA A 149 -10.85 -15.64 5.06
CA ALA A 149 -11.88 -14.93 5.81
C ALA A 149 -13.13 -14.65 4.97
N TYR A 150 -12.99 -14.27 3.70
CA TYR A 150 -14.10 -14.09 2.77
C TYR A 150 -14.79 -15.40 2.43
N ARG A 151 -14.03 -16.47 2.25
CA ARG A 151 -14.59 -17.81 2.00
C ARG A 151 -15.40 -18.32 3.16
N GLU A 152 -14.90 -18.17 4.39
CA GLU A 152 -15.62 -18.51 5.64
C GLU A 152 -16.92 -17.68 5.80
N ALA A 153 -16.93 -16.44 5.33
CA ALA A 153 -18.11 -15.57 5.34
C ALA A 153 -19.15 -15.95 4.28
N GLY A 154 -18.81 -16.84 3.35
CA GLY A 154 -19.69 -17.28 2.27
C GLY A 154 -19.55 -16.50 0.95
N ALA A 155 -18.54 -15.66 0.80
CA ALA A 155 -18.27 -14.94 -0.43
C ALA A 155 -17.57 -15.85 -1.46
N ARG A 156 -17.84 -15.60 -2.74
CA ARG A 156 -17.01 -16.13 -3.83
C ARG A 156 -15.73 -15.32 -3.89
N VAL A 157 -14.60 -15.96 -3.73
CA VAL A 157 -13.29 -15.30 -3.65
C VAL A 157 -12.24 -16.08 -4.40
N THR A 158 -11.36 -15.35 -5.08
CA THR A 158 -10.14 -15.88 -5.68
C THR A 158 -8.96 -15.11 -5.12
N PHE A 159 -7.97 -15.81 -4.59
CA PHE A 159 -6.69 -15.21 -4.24
C PHE A 159 -5.92 -14.96 -5.54
N VAL A 160 -5.81 -13.69 -5.94
CA VAL A 160 -5.13 -13.29 -7.19
C VAL A 160 -3.65 -12.98 -6.98
N GLY A 161 -3.21 -12.87 -5.74
CA GLY A 161 -1.86 -12.41 -5.37
C GLY A 161 -1.82 -10.91 -5.10
N HIS A 162 -0.72 -10.45 -4.51
CA HIS A 162 -0.54 -9.04 -4.21
C HIS A 162 0.12 -8.33 -5.40
N PRO A 163 -0.41 -7.18 -5.86
CA PRO A 163 0.17 -6.46 -7.00
C PRO A 163 1.61 -5.99 -6.75
N LEU A 164 2.01 -5.75 -5.51
CA LEU A 164 3.40 -5.43 -5.16
C LEU A 164 4.39 -6.54 -5.52
N ALA A 165 3.97 -7.81 -5.54
CA ALA A 165 4.84 -8.91 -5.98
C ALA A 165 5.29 -8.75 -7.43
N ASP A 166 4.50 -8.08 -8.28
CA ASP A 166 4.87 -7.77 -9.67
C ASP A 166 5.72 -6.51 -9.81
N THR A 167 5.49 -5.50 -8.96
CA THR A 167 6.06 -4.16 -9.12
C THR A 167 7.29 -3.90 -8.27
N VAL A 168 7.44 -4.59 -7.14
CA VAL A 168 8.58 -4.43 -6.23
C VAL A 168 9.80 -5.16 -6.78
N LYS A 169 10.56 -4.44 -7.59
CA LYS A 169 11.85 -4.88 -8.14
C LYS A 169 12.72 -3.69 -8.47
N ALA A 170 14.03 -3.83 -8.29
CA ALA A 170 14.97 -2.82 -8.70
C ALA A 170 15.08 -2.78 -10.23
N SER A 171 15.21 -1.59 -10.80
CA SER A 171 15.45 -1.38 -12.23
C SER A 171 16.93 -1.17 -12.55
N MET A 172 17.70 -0.69 -11.58
CA MET A 172 19.16 -0.49 -11.69
C MET A 172 19.92 -1.71 -11.14
N SER A 173 21.12 -1.94 -11.66
CA SER A 173 22.08 -2.81 -10.99
C SER A 173 22.54 -2.20 -9.65
N TYR A 174 23.17 -3.00 -8.81
CA TYR A 174 23.74 -2.49 -7.56
C TYR A 174 24.72 -1.34 -7.80
N GLU A 175 25.62 -1.51 -8.76
CA GLU A 175 26.62 -0.50 -9.09
C GLU A 175 26.01 0.79 -9.65
N GLU A 176 25.02 0.67 -10.54
CA GLU A 176 24.29 1.81 -11.07
C GLU A 176 23.56 2.58 -9.96
N ALA A 177 22.91 1.89 -9.05
CA ALA A 177 22.21 2.50 -7.92
C ALA A 177 23.18 3.17 -6.94
N MET A 178 24.32 2.53 -6.63
CA MET A 178 25.37 3.13 -5.81
C MET A 178 25.88 4.45 -6.39
N MET A 179 26.13 4.50 -7.69
CA MET A 179 26.53 5.73 -8.37
C MET A 179 25.41 6.78 -8.38
N PHE A 180 24.19 6.37 -8.70
CA PHE A 180 23.04 7.27 -8.81
C PHE A 180 22.73 7.98 -7.50
N PHE A 181 22.75 7.25 -6.38
CA PHE A 181 22.42 7.80 -5.06
C PHE A 181 23.62 8.39 -4.30
N GLY A 182 24.82 8.21 -4.79
CA GLY A 182 26.04 8.63 -4.07
C GLY A 182 26.33 7.76 -2.85
N GLY A 183 26.13 6.45 -2.98
CA GLY A 183 26.35 5.48 -1.91
C GLY A 183 27.83 5.35 -1.56
N ASP A 184 28.15 5.45 -0.28
CA ASP A 184 29.48 5.19 0.26
C ASP A 184 29.70 3.68 0.39
N ARG A 185 30.80 3.18 -0.19
CA ARG A 185 31.11 1.74 -0.22
C ARG A 185 31.57 1.19 1.11
N VAL A 186 32.14 2.02 1.96
CA VAL A 186 32.71 1.64 3.27
C VAL A 186 31.64 1.68 4.35
N LYS A 187 30.79 2.72 4.33
CA LYS A 187 29.77 2.94 5.34
C LYS A 187 28.59 1.97 5.19
N LYS A 188 27.95 1.65 6.31
CA LYS A 188 26.66 0.96 6.33
C LYS A 188 25.57 1.94 5.91
N ARG A 189 24.75 1.56 4.95
CA ARG A 189 23.72 2.42 4.38
C ARG A 189 22.36 2.06 4.97
N ILE A 190 21.72 3.02 5.62
CA ILE A 190 20.43 2.86 6.30
C ILE A 190 19.40 3.76 5.64
N LEU A 191 18.25 3.17 5.26
CA LEU A 191 17.13 3.87 4.69
C LEU A 191 16.19 4.35 5.79
N LEU A 192 15.82 5.63 5.75
CA LEU A 192 14.81 6.22 6.62
C LEU A 192 13.56 6.54 5.81
N MET A 193 12.42 5.98 6.21
CA MET A 193 11.11 6.20 5.58
C MET A 193 10.13 6.74 6.62
N PRO A 194 10.10 8.06 6.87
CA PRO A 194 9.34 8.65 7.98
C PRO A 194 7.85 8.77 7.73
N GLY A 195 7.38 8.48 6.52
CA GLY A 195 5.97 8.50 6.16
C GLY A 195 5.62 9.51 5.08
N SER A 196 4.36 9.45 4.65
CA SER A 196 3.81 10.26 3.55
C SER A 196 2.91 11.41 4.03
N ARG A 197 2.64 11.51 5.33
CA ARG A 197 1.80 12.53 5.95
C ARG A 197 2.63 13.38 6.90
N LYS A 198 2.36 14.69 6.93
CA LYS A 198 3.10 15.63 7.79
C LYS A 198 3.11 15.23 9.27
N ASN A 199 1.96 14.81 9.79
CA ASN A 199 1.84 14.38 11.19
C ASN A 199 2.62 13.09 11.50
N GLU A 200 2.76 12.17 10.56
CA GLU A 200 3.61 10.99 10.70
C GLU A 200 5.08 11.40 10.79
N VAL A 201 5.53 12.23 9.85
CA VAL A 201 6.90 12.75 9.82
C VAL A 201 7.24 13.51 11.10
N GLU A 202 6.36 14.38 11.57
CA GLU A 202 6.54 15.14 12.82
C GLU A 202 6.70 14.23 14.04
N LYS A 203 5.97 13.14 14.11
CA LYS A 203 6.00 12.20 15.24
C LYS A 203 7.20 11.24 15.21
N LEU A 204 7.69 10.90 14.02
CA LEU A 204 8.62 9.79 13.85
C LEU A 204 10.03 10.22 13.45
N LEU A 205 10.17 11.23 12.59
CA LEU A 205 11.47 11.64 12.07
C LEU A 205 12.44 12.10 13.17
N PRO A 206 12.04 12.84 14.20
CA PRO A 206 12.95 13.21 15.29
C PRO A 206 13.58 12.01 15.99
N ALA A 207 12.81 10.97 16.28
CA ALA A 207 13.32 9.73 16.88
C ALA A 207 14.25 8.96 15.93
N MET A 208 13.93 8.93 14.64
CA MET A 208 14.78 8.33 13.61
C MET A 208 16.13 9.02 13.50
N LEU A 209 16.17 10.34 13.52
CA LEU A 209 17.41 11.13 13.45
C LEU A 209 18.29 10.95 14.71
N LYS A 210 17.67 10.87 15.88
CA LYS A 210 18.37 10.55 17.12
C LYS A 210 18.91 9.11 17.12
N ALA A 211 18.15 8.17 16.59
CA ALA A 211 18.62 6.79 16.41
C ALA A 211 19.81 6.74 15.42
N ALA A 212 19.76 7.51 14.35
CA ALA A 212 20.84 7.63 13.39
C ALA A 212 22.13 8.13 14.06
N ASP A 213 21.99 9.07 14.97
CA ASP A 213 23.11 9.60 15.75
C ASP A 213 23.75 8.53 16.65
N ILE A 214 22.91 7.74 17.35
CA ILE A 214 23.38 6.61 18.17
C ILE A 214 24.09 5.56 17.30
N LEU A 215 23.54 5.22 16.14
CA LEU A 215 24.14 4.26 15.22
C LEU A 215 25.50 4.74 14.68
N THR A 216 25.63 6.03 14.39
CA THR A 216 26.87 6.63 13.93
C THR A 216 27.98 6.58 14.99
N GLU A 217 27.64 6.57 16.28
CA GLU A 217 28.62 6.34 17.35
C GLU A 217 29.16 4.91 17.36
N LYS A 218 28.42 3.95 16.86
CA LYS A 218 28.74 2.51 16.94
C LYS A 218 29.42 1.99 15.68
N CYS A 219 29.10 2.55 14.51
CA CYS A 219 29.71 2.18 13.24
C CYS A 219 29.62 3.31 12.22
N GLU A 220 30.44 3.24 11.19
CA GLU A 220 30.38 4.21 10.09
C GLU A 220 29.09 4.01 9.28
N CYS A 221 28.23 5.02 9.28
CA CYS A 221 26.92 4.99 8.67
C CYS A 221 26.71 6.12 7.67
N GLN A 222 25.97 5.81 6.62
CA GLN A 222 25.37 6.76 5.70
C GLN A 222 23.86 6.54 5.73
N PHE A 223 23.08 7.60 5.79
CA PHE A 223 21.63 7.55 5.84
C PHE A 223 21.04 8.13 4.57
N PHE A 224 20.05 7.43 4.03
CA PHE A 224 19.20 7.93 2.97
C PHE A 224 17.82 8.20 3.52
N LEU A 225 17.37 9.45 3.45
CA LEU A 225 16.03 9.84 3.86
C LEU A 225 15.15 9.94 2.61
N SER A 226 14.26 8.98 2.46
CA SER A 226 13.29 8.99 1.34
C SER A 226 12.14 9.93 1.65
N ARG A 227 12.04 10.99 0.86
CA ARG A 227 10.98 11.97 0.94
C ARG A 227 9.82 11.53 0.05
N ALA A 228 8.64 11.32 0.63
CA ALA A 228 7.42 11.08 -0.13
C ALA A 228 7.05 12.31 -0.98
N GLY A 229 6.46 12.09 -2.14
CA GLY A 229 6.05 13.16 -3.05
C GLY A 229 5.02 14.14 -2.46
N THR A 230 4.28 13.71 -1.44
CA THR A 230 3.31 14.52 -0.68
C THR A 230 3.96 15.45 0.35
N ILE A 231 5.25 15.29 0.62
CA ILE A 231 6.00 16.04 1.63
C ILE A 231 6.97 16.99 0.92
N SER A 232 6.95 18.29 1.30
CA SER A 232 7.85 19.27 0.71
C SER A 232 9.30 19.10 1.19
N SER A 233 10.24 19.52 0.35
CA SER A 233 11.67 19.53 0.70
C SER A 233 11.95 20.44 1.89
N GLU A 234 11.33 21.61 1.93
CA GLU A 234 11.48 22.58 3.01
C GLU A 234 11.04 22.03 4.36
N PHE A 235 9.95 21.25 4.37
CA PHE A 235 9.47 20.59 5.58
C PHE A 235 10.50 19.63 6.16
N ILE A 236 11.12 18.79 5.31
CA ILE A 236 12.19 17.88 5.74
C ILE A 236 13.42 18.62 6.19
N GLN A 237 13.83 19.67 5.48
CA GLN A 237 14.99 20.49 5.84
C GLN A 237 14.84 21.15 7.22
N GLY A 238 13.62 21.48 7.64
CA GLY A 238 13.34 21.97 8.97
C GLY A 238 13.78 21.03 10.08
N PHE A 239 13.63 19.72 9.89
CA PHE A 239 14.11 18.69 10.84
C PHE A 239 15.62 18.52 10.77
N LEU A 240 16.19 18.54 9.58
CA LEU A 240 17.63 18.31 9.38
C LEU A 240 18.50 19.43 9.96
N LYS A 241 18.01 20.66 10.01
CA LYS A 241 18.70 21.78 10.65
C LYS A 241 19.02 21.53 12.12
N ASN A 242 18.17 20.76 12.80
CA ASN A 242 18.31 20.44 14.22
C ASN A 242 18.96 19.06 14.46
N ALA A 243 19.30 18.35 13.40
CA ALA A 243 19.96 17.05 13.48
C ALA A 243 21.45 17.23 13.83
N SER A 244 22.06 16.17 14.35
CA SER A 244 23.51 16.18 14.63
C SER A 244 24.31 16.44 13.35
N PRO A 245 25.28 17.40 13.37
CA PRO A 245 26.06 17.77 12.19
C PRO A 245 26.99 16.64 11.69
N ARG A 246 27.25 15.64 12.52
CA ARG A 246 28.08 14.48 12.13
C ARG A 246 27.35 13.46 11.26
N LEU A 247 26.04 13.57 11.12
CA LEU A 247 25.25 12.63 10.32
C LEU A 247 25.52 12.83 8.83
N ASP A 248 25.86 11.76 8.15
CA ASP A 248 25.92 11.70 6.69
C ASP A 248 24.51 11.31 6.19
N ILE A 249 23.72 12.30 5.82
CA ILE A 249 22.33 12.13 5.36
C ILE A 249 22.18 12.69 3.95
N ILE A 250 21.65 11.86 3.05
CA ILE A 250 21.23 12.24 1.71
C ILE A 250 19.72 12.14 1.62
N VAL A 251 19.04 13.24 1.28
CA VAL A 251 17.59 13.24 1.01
C VAL A 251 17.35 12.81 -0.43
N THR A 252 16.48 11.83 -0.61
CA THR A 252 16.14 11.27 -1.93
C THR A 252 14.64 11.38 -2.20
N ALA A 253 14.27 11.33 -3.46
CA ALA A 253 12.87 11.24 -3.91
C ALA A 253 12.78 10.31 -5.14
N GLY A 254 11.82 9.40 -5.12
CA GLY A 254 11.63 8.42 -6.19
C GLY A 254 12.66 7.28 -6.19
N ARG A 255 12.49 6.34 -7.11
CA ARG A 255 13.34 5.15 -7.31
C ARG A 255 13.62 4.36 -6.03
N ILE A 256 12.59 4.19 -5.22
CA ILE A 256 12.72 3.62 -3.87
C ILE A 256 13.26 2.18 -3.87
N TYR A 257 12.89 1.36 -4.83
CA TYR A 257 13.37 -0.03 -4.90
C TYR A 257 14.85 -0.11 -5.29
N ASP A 258 15.33 0.79 -6.13
CA ASP A 258 16.76 0.91 -6.45
C ASP A 258 17.56 1.35 -5.22
N LEU A 259 16.99 2.27 -4.42
CA LEU A 259 17.58 2.69 -3.16
C LEU A 259 17.60 1.55 -2.13
N MET A 260 16.50 0.80 -2.00
CA MET A 260 16.44 -0.37 -1.11
C MET A 260 17.50 -1.41 -1.44
N ARG A 261 17.82 -1.59 -2.73
CA ARG A 261 18.84 -2.53 -3.20
C ARG A 261 20.23 -2.28 -2.61
N ILE A 262 20.59 -1.02 -2.37
CA ILE A 262 21.92 -0.64 -1.86
C ILE A 262 21.96 -0.45 -0.35
N CYS A 263 20.82 -0.50 0.35
CA CYS A 263 20.76 -0.32 1.79
C CYS A 263 20.93 -1.62 2.56
N THR A 264 21.51 -1.51 3.76
CA THR A 264 21.77 -2.62 4.68
C THR A 264 20.59 -2.88 5.61
N ALA A 265 19.91 -1.82 6.01
CA ALA A 265 18.76 -1.83 6.91
C ALA A 265 17.84 -0.66 6.63
N CYS A 266 16.61 -0.72 7.16
CA CYS A 266 15.60 0.31 7.00
C CYS A 266 14.86 0.58 8.31
N ILE A 267 14.49 1.83 8.53
CA ILE A 267 13.57 2.27 9.57
C ILE A 267 12.35 2.85 8.85
N ALA A 268 11.20 2.20 8.97
CA ALA A 268 10.01 2.54 8.21
C ALA A 268 8.79 2.75 9.10
N SER A 269 7.94 3.69 8.71
CA SER A 269 6.73 4.11 9.46
C SER A 269 5.43 3.48 8.99
N SER A 270 5.44 2.70 7.93
CA SER A 270 4.19 2.22 7.28
C SER A 270 4.19 0.72 7.09
N GLY A 271 3.01 0.11 7.26
CA GLY A 271 2.78 -1.30 6.97
C GLY A 271 3.02 -1.67 5.50
N THR A 272 2.64 -0.80 4.56
CA THR A 272 2.91 -1.00 3.12
C THR A 272 4.41 -0.92 2.83
N ALA A 273 5.12 0.04 3.43
CA ALA A 273 6.57 0.15 3.26
C ALA A 273 7.30 -1.09 3.80
N THR A 274 6.86 -1.67 4.91
CA THR A 274 7.46 -2.90 5.45
C THR A 274 7.22 -4.11 4.53
N LEU A 275 6.11 -4.16 3.82
CA LEU A 275 5.89 -5.18 2.80
C LEU A 275 6.82 -5.00 1.61
N GLU A 276 7.01 -3.78 1.14
CA GLU A 276 7.95 -3.46 0.06
C GLU A 276 9.39 -3.82 0.44
N THR A 277 9.83 -3.44 1.64
CA THR A 277 11.18 -3.78 2.13
C THR A 277 11.36 -5.28 2.32
N ALA A 278 10.34 -5.99 2.80
CA ALA A 278 10.38 -7.45 2.90
C ALA A 278 10.52 -8.12 1.54
N LEU A 279 9.79 -7.66 0.52
CA LEU A 279 9.89 -8.16 -0.86
C LEU A 279 11.26 -7.86 -1.48
N MET A 280 11.93 -6.79 -1.07
CA MET A 280 13.31 -6.47 -1.47
C MET A 280 14.38 -7.17 -0.61
N GLY A 281 13.96 -7.94 0.41
CA GLY A 281 14.89 -8.62 1.32
C GLY A 281 15.71 -7.66 2.20
N LEU A 282 15.15 -6.49 2.55
CA LEU A 282 15.81 -5.46 3.34
C LEU A 282 15.34 -5.54 4.79
N PRO A 283 16.24 -5.89 5.75
CA PRO A 283 15.92 -5.87 7.18
C PRO A 283 15.37 -4.52 7.61
N THR A 284 14.20 -4.53 8.23
CA THR A 284 13.43 -3.32 8.52
C THR A 284 12.86 -3.37 9.93
N VAL A 285 12.92 -2.27 10.66
CA VAL A 285 12.14 -2.02 11.88
C VAL A 285 10.96 -1.13 11.54
N LEU A 286 9.76 -1.57 11.91
CA LEU A 286 8.55 -0.77 11.81
C LEU A 286 8.43 0.12 13.05
N VAL A 287 8.28 1.41 12.83
CA VAL A 287 8.02 2.39 13.90
C VAL A 287 6.72 3.11 13.60
N TYR A 288 5.82 3.18 14.59
CA TYR A 288 4.54 3.85 14.39
C TYR A 288 3.97 4.41 15.68
N ARG A 289 3.36 5.61 15.58
CA ARG A 289 2.62 6.26 16.66
C ARG A 289 1.24 6.68 16.19
N LEU A 290 0.21 6.13 16.82
CA LEU A 290 -1.16 6.60 16.71
C LEU A 290 -1.43 7.68 17.77
N SER A 291 -2.50 8.47 17.59
CA SER A 291 -2.99 9.30 18.69
C SER A 291 -3.39 8.42 19.88
N ALA A 292 -3.28 8.94 21.10
CA ALA A 292 -3.60 8.17 22.33
C ALA A 292 -5.03 7.60 22.29
N ILE A 293 -5.98 8.36 21.78
CA ILE A 293 -7.38 7.94 21.64
C ILE A 293 -7.51 6.80 20.62
N THR A 294 -6.88 6.94 19.46
CA THR A 294 -6.92 5.92 18.41
C THR A 294 -6.24 4.63 18.87
N TRP A 295 -5.12 4.74 19.58
CA TRP A 295 -4.42 3.59 20.15
C TRP A 295 -5.27 2.85 21.19
N PHE A 296 -5.92 3.60 22.09
CA PHE A 296 -6.80 3.03 23.10
C PHE A 296 -7.96 2.23 22.45
N LEU A 297 -8.59 2.82 21.43
CA LEU A 297 -9.64 2.15 20.67
C LEU A 297 -9.13 0.93 19.91
N ALA A 298 -7.99 1.06 19.24
CA ALA A 298 -7.37 -0.03 18.51
C ALA A 298 -7.05 -1.23 19.42
N LYS A 299 -6.44 -0.97 20.57
CA LYS A 299 -6.06 -2.01 21.55
C LYS A 299 -7.26 -2.80 22.08
N HIS A 300 -8.43 -2.16 22.21
CA HIS A 300 -9.63 -2.80 22.74
C HIS A 300 -10.50 -3.45 21.66
N LEU A 301 -10.43 -2.97 20.41
CA LEU A 301 -11.28 -3.42 19.31
C LEU A 301 -10.59 -4.43 18.39
N VAL A 302 -9.26 -4.45 18.36
CA VAL A 302 -8.50 -5.29 17.43
C VAL A 302 -7.69 -6.33 18.17
N ARG A 303 -8.00 -7.59 17.93
CA ARG A 303 -7.21 -8.74 18.37
C ARG A 303 -6.21 -9.12 17.29
N VAL A 304 -5.24 -8.25 17.01
CA VAL A 304 -4.16 -8.52 16.06
C VAL A 304 -2.86 -8.60 16.83
N GLU A 305 -2.15 -9.69 16.65
CA GLU A 305 -0.85 -9.93 17.32
C GLU A 305 0.23 -9.00 16.76
N TYR A 306 0.16 -8.68 15.45
CA TYR A 306 1.12 -7.85 14.73
C TYR A 306 0.47 -6.70 14.00
N ALA A 307 1.17 -5.57 13.87
CA ALA A 307 0.74 -4.41 13.09
C ALA A 307 1.28 -4.43 11.66
N GLY A 308 2.46 -4.98 11.43
CA GLY A 308 3.12 -5.04 10.15
C GLY A 308 2.68 -6.23 9.30
N LEU A 309 2.46 -5.99 8.01
CA LEU A 309 2.01 -7.02 7.07
C LEU A 309 2.94 -8.24 6.97
N PRO A 310 4.28 -8.10 6.93
CA PRO A 310 5.15 -9.27 6.88
C PRO A 310 4.96 -10.22 8.06
N ASN A 311 4.79 -9.69 9.27
CA ASN A 311 4.58 -10.47 10.48
C ASN A 311 3.22 -11.16 10.48
N ILE A 312 2.18 -10.45 10.01
CA ILE A 312 0.82 -11.02 9.85
C ILE A 312 0.85 -12.18 8.86
N LEU A 313 1.50 -12.00 7.71
CA LEU A 313 1.58 -13.01 6.66
C LEU A 313 2.31 -14.28 7.10
N LEU A 314 3.38 -14.15 7.85
CA LEU A 314 4.20 -15.27 8.29
C LEU A 314 3.81 -15.82 9.66
N HIS A 315 2.88 -15.20 10.37
CA HIS A 315 2.52 -15.49 11.75
C HIS A 315 3.74 -15.53 12.69
N LYS A 316 4.70 -14.66 12.42
CA LYS A 316 5.99 -14.58 13.08
C LYS A 316 6.57 -13.17 12.97
N GLU A 317 7.29 -12.73 14.00
CA GLU A 317 8.01 -11.47 13.95
C GLU A 317 9.26 -11.58 13.07
N VAL A 318 9.18 -11.12 11.84
CA VAL A 318 10.31 -11.01 10.89
C VAL A 318 10.71 -9.56 10.65
N THR A 319 9.79 -8.64 10.90
CA THR A 319 10.00 -7.19 10.91
C THR A 319 9.68 -6.71 12.32
N PRO A 320 10.69 -6.42 13.18
CA PRO A 320 10.45 -5.94 14.53
C PRO A 320 9.57 -4.69 14.53
N GLU A 321 8.66 -4.60 15.50
CA GLU A 321 7.69 -3.53 15.61
C GLU A 321 7.90 -2.73 16.89
N LEU A 322 8.11 -1.43 16.74
CA LEU A 322 8.16 -0.47 17.85
C LEU A 322 6.97 0.45 17.74
N LEU A 323 6.04 0.33 18.68
CA LEU A 323 4.77 1.05 18.67
C LEU A 323 4.68 2.00 19.85
N GLN A 324 4.09 3.17 19.65
CA GLN A 324 3.77 4.15 20.68
C GLN A 324 4.99 4.62 21.49
N ASP A 325 4.98 4.39 22.80
CA ASP A 325 6.05 4.74 23.74
C ASP A 325 7.34 3.94 23.53
N LYS A 326 7.28 2.82 22.82
CA LYS A 326 8.46 2.07 22.40
C LYS A 326 9.22 2.70 21.25
N VAL A 327 8.67 3.70 20.57
CA VAL A 327 9.37 4.46 19.52
C VAL A 327 10.32 5.44 20.19
N THR A 328 11.49 4.97 20.53
CA THR A 328 12.60 5.76 21.09
C THR A 328 13.85 5.55 20.26
N ALA A 329 14.73 6.54 20.26
CA ALA A 329 16.02 6.45 19.57
C ALA A 329 16.83 5.22 20.01
N GLY A 330 16.86 4.96 21.31
CA GLY A 330 17.56 3.81 21.88
C GLY A 330 17.02 2.47 21.40
N ASN A 331 15.70 2.29 21.43
CA ASN A 331 15.06 1.06 20.97
C ASN A 331 15.24 0.83 19.47
N ILE A 332 15.12 1.88 18.66
CA ILE A 332 15.37 1.79 17.22
C ILE A 332 16.81 1.34 16.94
N ALA A 333 17.79 2.00 17.57
CA ALA A 333 19.19 1.67 17.41
C ALA A 333 19.51 0.24 17.86
N GLU A 334 18.94 -0.22 18.98
CA GLU A 334 19.09 -1.58 19.50
C GLU A 334 18.62 -2.65 18.50
N VAL A 335 17.51 -2.41 17.81
CA VAL A 335 16.98 -3.32 16.78
C VAL A 335 17.87 -3.31 15.53
N VAL A 336 18.28 -2.14 15.07
CA VAL A 336 19.02 -1.99 13.80
C VAL A 336 20.49 -2.40 13.89
N LEU A 337 21.14 -2.10 15.00
CA LEU A 337 22.59 -2.29 15.16
C LEU A 337 23.06 -3.72 14.83
N PRO A 338 22.41 -4.80 15.27
CA PRO A 338 22.81 -6.17 14.91
C PRO A 338 22.88 -6.41 13.40
N TRP A 339 21.99 -5.81 12.62
CA TRP A 339 22.02 -5.94 11.16
C TRP A 339 23.22 -5.22 10.50
N LEU A 340 23.78 -4.25 11.19
CA LEU A 340 24.95 -3.50 10.70
C LEU A 340 26.28 -4.15 11.10
N THR A 341 26.31 -4.88 12.22
CA THR A 341 27.52 -5.39 12.86
C THR A 341 27.67 -6.91 12.87
N ASP A 342 26.58 -7.64 12.61
CA ASP A 342 26.56 -9.10 12.61
C ASP A 342 25.92 -9.63 11.31
N GLU A 343 26.76 -10.00 10.35
CA GLU A 343 26.31 -10.46 9.03
C GLU A 343 25.49 -11.76 9.10
N VAL A 344 25.74 -12.62 10.08
CA VAL A 344 24.97 -13.86 10.28
C VAL A 344 23.54 -13.53 10.63
N LYS A 345 23.31 -12.65 11.61
CA LYS A 345 21.96 -12.19 11.99
C LYS A 345 21.25 -11.48 10.85
N ARG A 346 21.98 -10.66 10.10
CA ARG A 346 21.43 -9.99 8.94
C ARG A 346 20.96 -10.99 7.88
N GLN A 347 21.76 -11.97 7.53
CA GLN A 347 21.41 -12.99 6.55
C GLN A 347 20.28 -13.92 7.00
N GLU A 348 20.19 -14.21 8.28
CA GLU A 348 19.06 -14.94 8.86
C GLU A 348 17.75 -14.18 8.63
N ASN A 349 17.72 -12.89 8.92
CA ASN A 349 16.55 -12.05 8.70
C ASN A 349 16.20 -11.93 7.20
N ILE A 350 17.18 -11.79 6.33
CA ILE A 350 16.97 -11.77 4.87
C ILE A 350 16.30 -13.06 4.39
N ARG A 351 16.75 -14.21 4.89
CA ARG A 351 16.10 -15.51 4.55
C ARG A 351 14.66 -15.58 5.00
N GLU A 352 14.35 -15.10 6.20
CA GLU A 352 12.97 -15.02 6.70
C GLU A 352 12.11 -14.10 5.86
N LEU A 353 12.63 -12.93 5.45
CA LEU A 353 11.92 -11.97 4.60
C LEU A 353 11.62 -12.55 3.20
N LYS A 354 12.46 -13.41 2.66
CA LYS A 354 12.19 -14.09 1.38
C LYS A 354 10.94 -14.95 1.42
N SER A 355 10.57 -15.48 2.58
CA SER A 355 9.35 -16.28 2.75
C SER A 355 8.07 -15.46 2.53
N VAL A 356 8.12 -14.13 2.68
CA VAL A 356 6.98 -13.24 2.41
C VAL A 356 6.56 -13.32 0.95
N ARG A 357 7.52 -13.31 0.02
CA ARG A 357 7.22 -13.42 -1.41
C ARG A 357 6.55 -14.75 -1.75
N ALA A 358 6.99 -15.85 -1.16
CA ALA A 358 6.38 -17.16 -1.36
C ALA A 358 4.91 -17.19 -0.91
N VAL A 359 4.58 -16.53 0.19
CA VAL A 359 3.20 -16.44 0.71
C VAL A 359 2.32 -15.53 -0.15
N LEU A 360 2.85 -14.41 -0.66
CA LEU A 360 2.10 -13.47 -1.50
C LEU A 360 1.84 -14.00 -2.92
N GLY A 361 2.51 -15.06 -3.34
CA GLY A 361 2.46 -15.57 -4.69
C GLY A 361 3.56 -14.96 -5.60
N GLU A 362 3.86 -15.68 -6.66
CA GLU A 362 4.98 -15.37 -7.57
C GLU A 362 4.58 -14.45 -8.73
N GLY A 363 4.02 -13.27 -8.44
CA GLY A 363 3.61 -12.36 -9.50
C GLY A 363 2.35 -12.80 -10.28
N GLY A 364 1.97 -12.05 -11.29
CA GLY A 364 0.79 -12.32 -12.12
C GLY A 364 -0.55 -11.92 -11.49
N ALA A 365 -0.54 -11.17 -10.39
CA ALA A 365 -1.76 -10.70 -9.71
C ALA A 365 -2.64 -9.85 -10.63
N VAL A 366 -2.05 -8.93 -11.36
CA VAL A 366 -2.76 -8.05 -12.30
C VAL A 366 -3.43 -8.85 -13.41
N ARG A 367 -2.70 -9.82 -13.98
CA ARG A 367 -3.22 -10.70 -15.02
C ARG A 367 -4.39 -11.55 -14.52
N ARG A 368 -4.24 -12.20 -13.36
CA ARG A 368 -5.32 -13.02 -12.78
C ARG A 368 -6.55 -12.20 -12.43
N THR A 369 -6.37 -10.96 -11.99
CA THR A 369 -7.47 -10.02 -11.75
C THR A 369 -8.19 -9.66 -13.05
N ALA A 370 -7.45 -9.35 -14.10
CA ALA A 370 -8.02 -9.08 -15.43
C ALA A 370 -8.80 -10.29 -15.96
N GLU A 371 -8.25 -11.48 -15.89
CA GLU A 371 -8.93 -12.73 -16.29
C GLU A 371 -10.23 -12.96 -15.51
N LEU A 372 -10.23 -12.68 -14.21
CA LEU A 372 -11.42 -12.80 -13.36
C LEU A 372 -12.52 -11.82 -13.78
N ILE A 373 -12.14 -10.57 -14.05
CA ILE A 373 -13.07 -9.54 -14.51
C ILE A 373 -13.69 -9.93 -15.86
N LEU A 374 -12.88 -10.38 -16.80
CA LEU A 374 -13.32 -10.79 -18.12
C LEU A 374 -14.29 -11.97 -18.07
N ARG A 375 -13.98 -13.00 -17.28
CA ARG A 375 -14.88 -14.15 -17.08
C ARG A 375 -16.21 -13.72 -16.44
N THR A 376 -16.17 -12.84 -15.45
CA THR A 376 -17.38 -12.32 -14.81
C THR A 376 -18.23 -11.52 -15.79
N ALA A 377 -17.61 -10.69 -16.64
CA ALA A 377 -18.31 -9.93 -17.69
C ALA A 377 -18.95 -10.83 -18.75
N GLU A 378 -18.35 -12.00 -19.06
CA GLU A 378 -18.88 -12.98 -19.98
C GLU A 378 -19.97 -13.89 -19.37
N GLY A 379 -20.23 -13.76 -18.08
CA GLY A 379 -21.21 -14.59 -17.36
C GLY A 379 -20.73 -16.02 -17.10
N LYS A 380 -19.42 -16.22 -17.02
CA LYS A 380 -18.78 -17.53 -16.78
C LYS A 380 -18.24 -17.68 -15.36
#